data_447b658a778eafbc07a60102653f0c94
#
_entry.id   447b658a778eafbc07a60102653f0c94
#
_cell.length_a   1.000
_cell.length_b   1.000
_cell.length_c   1.000
_cell.angle_alpha   90.00
_cell.angle_beta   90.00
_cell.angle_gamma   90.00
#
_symmetry.space_group_name_H-M   'P 1'
#
loop_
_entity.id
_entity.type
_entity.pdbx_description
1 polymer ?
#
loop_
_entity_poly.entity_id
_entity_poly.type
_entity_poly.pdbx_seq_one_letter_code
_entity_poly.pdbx_strand_id
1 'polypeptide(L)'
;MEHRSEEFKKINRLQKLPCIVDGDFHLSESIAILRYLAKKGEFSEQLYPKDITNRAKVDEFLEWQHVGLRYGCSTYFVHLWLYPISGLAEVPSVKKLTKLQEDMENSLKLVDKIWLKNSDFVSGSKLSVADLFGACEIEQIKLAKYDVSEKFPNISSWLARVREEANPFYDEGHKYVNNFAKKL
;
A
#
# COMPACT_ATOMS: atom_id res chain seq x y z
N MET A 1 7.55 -21.61 -1.24
CA MET A 1 7.22 -20.33 -0.56
C MET A 1 7.32 -20.56 0.93
N GLU A 2 8.31 -19.98 1.56
CA GLU A 2 8.65 -20.19 2.99
C GLU A 2 7.48 -19.90 3.93
N HIS A 3 6.73 -18.81 3.66
CA HIS A 3 5.58 -18.44 4.50
C HIS A 3 4.40 -19.44 4.45
N ARG A 4 4.46 -20.48 3.59
CA ARG A 4 3.47 -21.56 3.53
C ARG A 4 3.95 -22.86 4.18
N SER A 5 5.13 -22.86 4.81
CA SER A 5 5.65 -24.03 5.52
C SER A 5 4.93 -24.25 6.86
N GLU A 6 5.00 -25.48 7.39
CA GLU A 6 4.47 -25.78 8.72
C GLU A 6 5.27 -25.10 9.84
N GLU A 7 6.56 -24.82 9.60
CA GLU A 7 7.41 -24.03 10.49
C GLU A 7 6.91 -22.60 10.58
N PHE A 8 6.62 -21.97 9.43
CA PHE A 8 6.10 -20.61 9.42
C PHE A 8 4.71 -20.48 10.02
N LYS A 9 3.88 -21.53 9.93
CA LYS A 9 2.56 -21.60 10.55
C LYS A 9 2.62 -21.47 12.08
N LYS A 10 3.73 -21.91 12.71
CA LYS A 10 3.98 -21.70 14.14
C LYS A 10 4.22 -20.22 14.48
N ILE A 11 4.76 -19.45 13.53
CA ILE A 11 4.99 -18.01 13.65
C ILE A 11 3.71 -17.24 13.34
N ASN A 12 3.08 -17.55 12.22
CA ASN A 12 1.82 -16.93 11.81
C ASN A 12 0.82 -17.99 11.32
N ARG A 13 -0.20 -18.24 12.13
CA ARG A 13 -1.28 -19.20 11.83
C ARG A 13 -2.00 -18.94 10.50
N LEU A 14 -1.99 -17.68 10.01
CA LEU A 14 -2.60 -17.28 8.74
C LEU A 14 -1.70 -17.54 7.54
N GLN A 15 -0.42 -17.88 7.77
CA GLN A 15 0.60 -18.10 6.73
C GLN A 15 0.67 -16.96 5.72
N LYS A 16 0.53 -15.71 6.19
CA LYS A 16 0.58 -14.47 5.40
C LYS A 16 1.69 -13.54 5.90
N LEU A 17 2.11 -12.64 5.03
CA LEU A 17 3.04 -11.54 5.32
C LEU A 17 2.28 -10.21 5.22
N PRO A 18 2.65 -9.20 6.04
CA PRO A 18 3.71 -9.24 7.04
C PRO A 18 3.29 -9.93 8.35
N CYS A 19 4.29 -10.36 9.12
CA CYS A 19 4.16 -10.70 10.53
C CYS A 19 5.44 -10.29 11.28
N ILE A 20 5.32 -10.09 12.58
CA ILE A 20 6.46 -9.82 13.47
C ILE A 20 6.50 -10.83 14.62
N VAL A 21 7.69 -11.01 15.16
CA VAL A 21 7.97 -11.77 16.37
C VAL A 21 8.72 -10.83 17.32
N ASP A 22 8.22 -10.67 18.54
CA ASP A 22 8.81 -9.84 19.59
C ASP A 22 8.84 -10.65 20.89
N GLY A 23 9.96 -11.33 21.15
CA GLY A 23 10.04 -12.39 22.15
C GLY A 23 9.08 -13.53 21.82
N ASP A 24 8.17 -13.84 22.76
CA ASP A 24 7.13 -14.86 22.59
C ASP A 24 5.83 -14.30 21.95
N PHE A 25 5.79 -13.00 21.68
CA PHE A 25 4.62 -12.35 21.09
C PHE A 25 4.69 -12.37 19.58
N HIS A 26 3.68 -12.95 18.94
CA HIS A 26 3.56 -13.01 17.48
C HIS A 26 2.37 -12.16 17.03
N LEU A 27 2.56 -11.32 16.03
CA LEU A 27 1.52 -10.46 15.50
C LEU A 27 1.53 -10.45 13.97
N SER A 28 0.38 -10.60 13.38
CA SER A 28 0.11 -10.40 11.96
C SER A 28 -0.84 -9.22 11.75
N GLU A 29 -1.15 -8.91 10.48
CA GLU A 29 -1.89 -7.74 10.01
C GLU A 29 -1.07 -6.44 10.09
N SER A 30 -0.77 -5.88 8.92
CA SER A 30 0.15 -4.73 8.81
C SER A 30 -0.26 -3.51 9.64
N ILE A 31 -1.56 -3.21 9.72
CA ILE A 31 -2.06 -2.08 10.53
C ILE A 31 -1.97 -2.38 12.03
N ALA A 32 -2.24 -3.64 12.44
CA ALA A 32 -2.05 -4.03 13.83
C ALA A 32 -0.58 -3.96 14.25
N ILE A 33 0.32 -4.41 13.37
CA ILE A 33 1.77 -4.31 13.57
C ILE A 33 2.21 -2.86 13.70
N LEU A 34 1.75 -1.98 12.80
CA LEU A 34 2.01 -0.55 12.85
C LEU A 34 1.60 0.05 14.20
N ARG A 35 0.37 -0.20 14.65
CA ARG A 35 -0.15 0.31 15.92
C ARG A 35 0.63 -0.21 17.12
N TYR A 36 1.03 -1.48 17.08
CA TYR A 36 1.86 -2.08 18.12
C TYR A 36 3.24 -1.39 18.21
N LEU A 37 3.93 -1.24 17.09
CA LEU A 37 5.26 -0.60 17.03
C LEU A 37 5.18 0.89 17.43
N ALA A 38 4.14 1.60 16.98
CA ALA A 38 3.91 2.99 17.39
C ALA A 38 3.71 3.11 18.91
N LYS A 39 2.99 2.16 19.53
CA LYS A 39 2.79 2.13 20.99
C LYS A 39 4.08 1.82 21.75
N LYS A 40 4.98 1.02 21.16
CA LYS A 40 6.32 0.78 21.72
C LYS A 40 7.26 1.98 21.59
N GLY A 41 6.90 3.01 20.83
CA GLY A 41 7.73 4.20 20.60
C GLY A 41 8.71 4.07 19.42
N GLU A 42 8.49 3.09 18.53
CA GLU A 42 9.34 2.85 17.36
C GLU A 42 9.07 3.83 16.19
N PHE A 43 7.99 4.62 16.29
CA PHE A 43 7.64 5.64 15.30
C PHE A 43 7.72 7.04 15.87
N SER A 44 8.08 8.00 15.03
CA SER A 44 7.96 9.43 15.38
C SER A 44 6.47 9.82 15.52
N GLU A 45 6.21 10.80 16.40
CA GLU A 45 4.86 11.34 16.56
C GLU A 45 4.33 12.04 15.30
N GLN A 46 5.21 12.45 14.40
CA GLN A 46 4.81 12.97 13.10
C GLN A 46 4.16 11.88 12.24
N LEU A 47 4.77 10.69 12.19
CA LEU A 47 4.26 9.60 11.34
C LEU A 47 2.97 8.98 11.88
N TYR A 48 2.85 8.86 13.21
CA TYR A 48 1.62 8.36 13.85
C TYR A 48 1.33 9.15 15.13
N PRO A 49 0.49 10.20 15.04
CA PRO A 49 0.30 11.19 16.10
C PRO A 49 -0.24 10.60 17.40
N LYS A 50 0.18 11.16 18.55
CA LYS A 50 -0.44 10.91 19.86
C LYS A 50 -1.74 11.68 20.06
N ASP A 51 -1.86 12.85 19.43
CA ASP A 51 -3.09 13.62 19.43
C ASP A 51 -4.23 12.80 18.79
N ILE A 52 -5.36 12.70 19.51
CA ILE A 52 -6.46 11.80 19.15
C ILE A 52 -7.11 12.18 17.81
N THR A 53 -7.24 13.48 17.55
CA THR A 53 -7.91 13.98 16.33
C THR A 53 -7.05 13.73 15.10
N ASN A 54 -5.76 14.06 15.18
CA ASN A 54 -4.82 13.83 14.09
C ASN A 54 -4.63 12.32 13.83
N ARG A 55 -4.56 11.51 14.89
CA ARG A 55 -4.51 10.05 14.78
C ARG A 55 -5.74 9.50 14.09
N ALA A 56 -6.93 9.97 14.47
CA ALA A 56 -8.17 9.52 13.85
C ALA A 56 -8.21 9.77 12.34
N LYS A 57 -7.60 10.87 11.86
CA LYS A 57 -7.44 11.13 10.41
C LYS A 57 -6.51 10.15 9.72
N VAL A 58 -5.41 9.77 10.36
CA VAL A 58 -4.52 8.72 9.86
C VAL A 58 -5.25 7.38 9.82
N ASP A 59 -5.93 7.02 10.92
CA ASP A 59 -6.68 5.76 11.03
C ASP A 59 -7.84 5.68 10.03
N GLU A 60 -8.54 6.78 9.75
CA GLU A 60 -9.62 6.86 8.76
C GLU A 60 -9.13 6.38 7.38
N PHE A 61 -7.98 6.86 6.92
CA PHE A 61 -7.41 6.40 5.65
C PHE A 61 -6.91 4.95 5.73
N LEU A 62 -6.23 4.58 6.82
CA LEU A 62 -5.70 3.22 7.00
C LEU A 62 -6.82 2.15 7.00
N GLU A 63 -7.97 2.42 7.58
CA GLU A 63 -9.11 1.51 7.57
C GLU A 63 -9.79 1.48 6.19
N TRP A 64 -10.04 2.66 5.58
CA TRP A 64 -10.66 2.74 4.28
C TRP A 64 -9.82 2.07 3.18
N GLN A 65 -8.49 2.23 3.21
CA GLN A 65 -7.63 1.74 2.14
C GLN A 65 -7.70 0.23 1.93
N HIS A 66 -8.02 -0.58 2.94
CA HIS A 66 -8.10 -2.04 2.81
C HIS A 66 -9.14 -2.50 1.78
N VAL A 67 -10.34 -1.93 1.83
CA VAL A 67 -11.46 -2.29 0.94
C VAL A 67 -11.61 -1.33 -0.23
N GLY A 68 -10.95 -0.19 -0.16
CA GLY A 68 -10.90 0.82 -1.21
C GLY A 68 -9.66 0.66 -2.09
N LEU A 69 -8.62 1.46 -1.78
CA LEU A 69 -7.42 1.58 -2.60
C LEU A 69 -6.69 0.24 -2.80
N ARG A 70 -6.41 -0.48 -1.71
CA ARG A 70 -5.69 -1.76 -1.76
C ARG A 70 -6.45 -2.80 -2.58
N TYR A 71 -7.76 -2.92 -2.34
CA TYR A 71 -8.56 -3.88 -3.10
C TYR A 71 -8.50 -3.59 -4.60
N GLY A 72 -8.68 -2.34 -5.02
CA GLY A 72 -8.61 -1.93 -6.42
C GLY A 72 -7.22 -2.17 -7.04
N CYS A 73 -6.19 -1.54 -6.46
CA CYS A 73 -4.82 -1.61 -7.00
C CYS A 73 -4.26 -3.03 -6.97
N SER A 74 -4.36 -3.72 -5.82
CA SER A 74 -3.81 -5.06 -5.66
C SER A 74 -4.53 -6.08 -6.54
N THR A 75 -5.86 -6.02 -6.66
CA THR A 75 -6.61 -6.95 -7.50
C THR A 75 -6.24 -6.79 -8.98
N TYR A 76 -6.15 -5.56 -9.46
CA TYR A 76 -5.71 -5.29 -10.83
C TYR A 76 -4.30 -5.81 -11.11
N PHE A 77 -3.32 -5.39 -10.29
CA PHE A 77 -1.92 -5.79 -10.40
C PHE A 77 -1.73 -7.31 -10.32
N VAL A 78 -2.37 -7.97 -9.36
CA VAL A 78 -2.22 -9.42 -9.13
C VAL A 78 -2.74 -10.21 -10.32
N HIS A 79 -3.89 -9.85 -10.88
CA HIS A 79 -4.46 -10.58 -11.99
C HIS A 79 -3.75 -10.30 -13.32
N LEU A 80 -3.27 -9.07 -13.54
CA LEU A 80 -2.65 -8.72 -14.81
C LEU A 80 -1.17 -9.12 -14.87
N TRP A 81 -0.46 -9.06 -13.77
CA TRP A 81 0.98 -9.28 -13.74
C TRP A 81 1.41 -10.45 -12.85
N LEU A 82 1.06 -10.46 -11.55
CA LEU A 82 1.64 -11.40 -10.59
C LEU A 82 1.23 -12.85 -10.85
N TYR A 83 -0.03 -13.14 -11.06
CA TYR A 83 -0.51 -14.50 -11.30
C TYR A 83 0.02 -15.06 -12.62
N PRO A 84 -0.02 -14.33 -13.74
CA PRO A 84 0.57 -14.80 -14.99
C PRO A 84 2.07 -15.08 -14.89
N ILE A 85 2.86 -14.17 -14.34
CA ILE A 85 4.33 -14.34 -14.26
C ILE A 85 4.73 -15.47 -13.28
N SER A 86 3.90 -15.75 -12.27
CA SER A 86 4.13 -16.83 -11.31
C SER A 86 3.54 -18.18 -11.74
N GLY A 87 2.84 -18.25 -12.87
CA GLY A 87 2.16 -19.45 -13.35
C GLY A 87 0.96 -19.88 -12.50
N LEU A 88 0.44 -18.98 -11.66
CA LEU A 88 -0.72 -19.27 -10.78
C LEU A 88 -2.05 -19.16 -11.51
N ALA A 89 -2.14 -18.33 -12.55
CA ALA A 89 -3.30 -18.21 -13.42
C ALA A 89 -2.91 -17.58 -14.76
N GLU A 90 -3.73 -17.77 -15.78
CA GLU A 90 -3.61 -17.08 -17.06
C GLU A 90 -4.10 -15.62 -16.94
N VAL A 91 -3.69 -14.79 -17.92
CA VAL A 91 -4.22 -13.43 -18.06
C VAL A 91 -5.73 -13.48 -18.25
N PRO A 92 -6.52 -12.75 -17.48
CA PRO A 92 -7.98 -12.77 -17.59
C PRO A 92 -8.47 -12.27 -18.96
N SER A 93 -9.74 -12.59 -19.29
CA SER A 93 -10.39 -12.03 -20.46
C SER A 93 -10.41 -10.50 -20.45
N VAL A 94 -10.43 -9.87 -21.62
CA VAL A 94 -10.50 -8.42 -21.79
C VAL A 94 -11.64 -7.82 -20.94
N LYS A 95 -12.84 -8.41 -20.97
CA LYS A 95 -13.98 -7.96 -20.17
C LYS A 95 -13.67 -7.92 -18.67
N LYS A 96 -12.99 -8.95 -18.14
CA LYS A 96 -12.59 -8.98 -16.72
C LYS A 96 -11.51 -7.93 -16.42
N LEU A 97 -10.52 -7.78 -17.30
CA LEU A 97 -9.47 -6.77 -17.13
C LEU A 97 -10.02 -5.35 -17.15
N THR A 98 -10.93 -5.03 -18.09
CA THR A 98 -11.62 -3.72 -18.12
C THR A 98 -12.32 -3.45 -16.79
N LYS A 99 -13.06 -4.43 -16.27
CA LYS A 99 -13.75 -4.25 -14.96
C LYS A 99 -12.76 -4.04 -13.80
N LEU A 100 -11.67 -4.79 -13.75
CA LEU A 100 -10.64 -4.64 -12.73
C LEU A 100 -9.97 -3.25 -12.81
N GLN A 101 -9.72 -2.76 -14.02
CA GLN A 101 -9.16 -1.44 -14.24
C GLN A 101 -10.14 -0.33 -13.80
N GLU A 102 -11.41 -0.45 -14.15
CA GLU A 102 -12.46 0.49 -13.70
C GLU A 102 -12.56 0.54 -12.17
N ASP A 103 -12.53 -0.60 -11.49
CA ASP A 103 -12.60 -0.67 -10.03
C ASP A 103 -11.37 -0.03 -9.38
N MET A 104 -10.18 -0.26 -9.94
CA MET A 104 -8.95 0.41 -9.53
C MET A 104 -9.02 1.92 -9.76
N GLU A 105 -9.40 2.37 -10.96
CA GLU A 105 -9.51 3.79 -11.29
C GLU A 105 -10.55 4.51 -10.43
N ASN A 106 -11.65 3.86 -10.08
CA ASN A 106 -12.62 4.40 -9.13
C ASN A 106 -12.00 4.62 -7.74
N SER A 107 -11.18 3.70 -7.26
CA SER A 107 -10.45 3.86 -5.99
C SER A 107 -9.42 4.99 -6.06
N LEU A 108 -8.64 5.06 -7.14
CA LEU A 108 -7.69 6.15 -7.39
C LEU A 108 -8.38 7.51 -7.46
N LYS A 109 -9.56 7.58 -8.11
CA LYS A 109 -10.35 8.81 -8.18
C LYS A 109 -10.77 9.31 -6.81
N LEU A 110 -11.10 8.43 -5.86
CA LEU A 110 -11.41 8.83 -4.49
C LEU A 110 -10.17 9.43 -3.81
N VAL A 111 -8.98 8.83 -3.97
CA VAL A 111 -7.73 9.40 -3.46
C VAL A 111 -7.48 10.78 -4.06
N ASP A 112 -7.52 10.89 -5.39
CA ASP A 112 -7.20 12.12 -6.12
C ASP A 112 -8.18 13.28 -5.82
N LYS A 113 -9.49 12.99 -5.71
CA LYS A 113 -10.53 14.02 -5.63
C LYS A 113 -11.08 14.27 -4.23
N ILE A 114 -10.87 13.37 -3.28
CA ILE A 114 -11.37 13.50 -1.91
C ILE A 114 -10.22 13.68 -0.94
N TRP A 115 -9.32 12.69 -0.85
CA TRP A 115 -8.23 12.71 0.11
C TRP A 115 -7.17 13.80 -0.17
N LEU A 116 -6.83 13.99 -1.45
CA LEU A 116 -5.79 14.94 -1.88
C LEU A 116 -6.34 16.25 -2.46
N LYS A 117 -7.67 16.48 -2.39
CA LYS A 117 -8.29 17.65 -3.03
C LYS A 117 -7.73 18.99 -2.54
N ASN A 118 -7.52 19.12 -1.23
CA ASN A 118 -7.08 20.34 -0.58
C ASN A 118 -5.99 20.06 0.48
N SER A 119 -5.27 18.97 0.33
CA SER A 119 -4.27 18.52 1.30
C SER A 119 -3.02 18.03 0.59
N ASP A 120 -1.86 18.31 1.17
CA ASP A 120 -0.58 17.83 0.65
C ASP A 120 -0.40 16.32 0.85
N PHE A 121 -1.00 15.77 1.93
CA PHE A 121 -0.97 14.36 2.31
C PHE A 121 -2.37 13.86 2.66
N VAL A 122 -2.56 12.53 2.66
CA VAL A 122 -3.90 11.92 2.82
C VAL A 122 -4.55 12.17 4.18
N SER A 123 -3.76 12.47 5.22
CA SER A 123 -4.27 12.79 6.55
C SER A 123 -4.16 14.27 6.94
N GLY A 124 -3.67 15.14 6.03
CA GLY A 124 -3.52 16.58 6.27
C GLY A 124 -2.28 17.20 5.63
N SER A 125 -1.60 18.12 6.33
CA SER A 125 -0.47 18.89 5.79
C SER A 125 0.91 18.25 6.03
N LYS A 126 1.00 17.11 6.70
CA LYS A 126 2.25 16.45 7.04
C LYS A 126 2.22 14.97 6.66
N LEU A 127 3.38 14.46 6.26
CA LEU A 127 3.57 13.04 5.99
C LEU A 127 3.18 12.19 7.21
N SER A 128 2.43 11.13 6.97
CA SER A 128 2.04 10.14 7.97
C SER A 128 2.25 8.72 7.45
N VAL A 129 2.07 7.72 8.31
CA VAL A 129 2.12 6.31 7.89
C VAL A 129 1.01 5.96 6.89
N ALA A 130 -0.11 6.69 6.90
CA ALA A 130 -1.19 6.52 5.92
C ALA A 130 -0.71 6.79 4.49
N ASP A 131 0.14 7.80 4.31
CA ASP A 131 0.74 8.13 3.01
C ASP A 131 1.68 7.02 2.53
N LEU A 132 2.49 6.47 3.43
CA LEU A 132 3.41 5.37 3.11
C LEU A 132 2.64 4.12 2.68
N PHE A 133 1.56 3.77 3.38
CA PHE A 133 0.70 2.65 3.00
C PHE A 133 0.02 2.88 1.66
N GLY A 134 -0.57 4.07 1.46
CA GLY A 134 -1.22 4.42 0.20
C GLY A 134 -0.26 4.42 -0.99
N ALA A 135 0.95 4.97 -0.80
CA ALA A 135 1.98 4.98 -1.84
C ALA A 135 2.41 3.56 -2.25
N CYS A 136 2.60 2.65 -1.29
CA CYS A 136 2.93 1.25 -1.59
C CYS A 136 1.86 0.57 -2.45
N GLU A 137 0.57 0.83 -2.19
CA GLU A 137 -0.52 0.25 -2.98
C GLU A 137 -0.55 0.80 -4.42
N ILE A 138 -0.25 2.09 -4.60
CA ILE A 138 -0.26 2.71 -5.94
C ILE A 138 1.02 2.38 -6.72
N GLU A 139 2.18 2.40 -6.07
CA GLU A 139 3.45 2.11 -6.76
C GLU A 139 3.50 0.73 -7.42
N GLN A 140 2.85 -0.29 -6.85
CA GLN A 140 2.87 -1.64 -7.41
C GLN A 140 2.14 -1.79 -8.75
N ILE A 141 1.17 -0.90 -9.08
CA ILE A 141 0.46 -0.99 -10.37
C ILE A 141 1.33 -0.63 -11.59
N LYS A 142 2.50 -0.04 -11.38
CA LYS A 142 3.52 0.13 -12.42
C LYS A 142 3.94 -1.20 -13.05
N LEU A 143 3.89 -2.31 -12.29
CA LEU A 143 4.16 -3.66 -12.79
C LEU A 143 3.08 -4.16 -13.75
N ALA A 144 1.89 -3.57 -13.70
CA ALA A 144 0.82 -3.77 -14.68
C ALA A 144 0.85 -2.72 -15.82
N LYS A 145 1.95 -1.97 -15.97
CA LYS A 145 2.15 -0.90 -16.98
C LYS A 145 1.11 0.21 -16.90
N TYR A 146 0.60 0.49 -15.69
CA TYR A 146 -0.35 1.57 -15.49
C TYR A 146 0.36 2.82 -14.95
N ASP A 147 0.21 3.94 -15.66
CA ASP A 147 0.74 5.24 -15.26
C ASP A 147 -0.39 6.10 -14.66
N VAL A 148 -0.28 6.40 -13.36
CA VAL A 148 -1.24 7.24 -12.65
C VAL A 148 -1.17 8.71 -13.07
N SER A 149 -0.04 9.16 -13.60
CA SER A 149 0.18 10.57 -13.93
C SER A 149 -0.73 11.07 -15.05
N GLU A 150 -1.15 10.19 -15.97
CA GLU A 150 -2.02 10.53 -17.09
C GLU A 150 -3.42 10.99 -16.65
N LYS A 151 -3.97 10.39 -15.60
CA LYS A 151 -5.36 10.61 -15.18
C LYS A 151 -5.51 11.25 -13.79
N PHE A 152 -4.50 11.13 -12.92
CA PHE A 152 -4.58 11.49 -11.51
C PHE A 152 -3.43 12.42 -11.08
N PRO A 153 -3.50 13.71 -11.46
CA PRO A 153 -2.41 14.65 -11.23
C PRO A 153 -2.13 14.93 -9.75
N ASN A 154 -3.15 14.90 -8.88
CA ASN A 154 -2.95 15.08 -7.44
C ASN A 154 -2.19 13.89 -6.84
N ILE A 155 -2.50 12.66 -7.27
CA ILE A 155 -1.76 11.46 -6.86
C ILE A 155 -0.30 11.55 -7.32
N SER A 156 -0.05 11.93 -8.57
CA SER A 156 1.32 12.08 -9.09
C SER A 156 2.15 13.06 -8.27
N SER A 157 1.59 14.23 -7.98
CA SER A 157 2.24 15.26 -7.16
C SER A 157 2.46 14.80 -5.73
N TRP A 158 1.47 14.10 -5.15
CA TRP A 158 1.55 13.53 -3.80
C TRP A 158 2.62 12.43 -3.69
N LEU A 159 2.70 11.50 -4.65
CA LEU A 159 3.75 10.46 -4.67
C LEU A 159 5.15 11.09 -4.69
N ALA A 160 5.33 12.19 -5.45
CA ALA A 160 6.59 12.91 -5.48
C ALA A 160 6.94 13.49 -4.10
N ARG A 161 5.97 14.12 -3.39
CA ARG A 161 6.18 14.65 -2.03
C ARG A 161 6.47 13.53 -1.01
N VAL A 162 5.69 12.43 -1.06
CA VAL A 162 5.92 11.27 -0.18
C VAL A 162 7.33 10.72 -0.38
N ARG A 163 7.77 10.59 -1.63
CA ARG A 163 9.12 10.13 -1.95
C ARG A 163 10.18 11.08 -1.41
N GLU A 164 10.02 12.39 -1.61
CA GLU A 164 10.95 13.41 -1.14
C GLU A 164 11.13 13.36 0.39
N GLU A 165 10.02 13.31 1.15
CA GLU A 165 10.07 13.31 2.61
C GLU A 165 10.49 11.97 3.22
N ALA A 166 10.21 10.84 2.55
CA ALA A 166 10.50 9.51 3.08
C ALA A 166 11.82 8.90 2.56
N ASN A 167 12.54 9.58 1.64
CA ASN A 167 13.84 9.08 1.18
C ASN A 167 14.92 9.17 2.28
N PRO A 168 15.88 8.21 2.27
CA PRO A 168 16.11 7.16 1.25
C PRO A 168 15.22 5.92 1.39
N PHE A 169 14.43 5.79 2.44
CA PHE A 169 13.65 4.59 2.76
C PHE A 169 12.56 4.30 1.72
N TYR A 170 12.00 5.35 1.10
CA TYR A 170 11.01 5.17 0.04
C TYR A 170 11.60 4.43 -1.17
N ASP A 171 12.75 4.87 -1.65
CA ASP A 171 13.43 4.25 -2.80
C ASP A 171 13.95 2.85 -2.47
N GLU A 172 14.40 2.62 -1.25
CA GLU A 172 14.82 1.30 -0.79
C GLU A 172 13.62 0.33 -0.75
N GLY A 173 12.49 0.74 -0.17
CA GLY A 173 11.27 -0.05 -0.09
C GLY A 173 10.69 -0.39 -1.46
N HIS A 174 10.78 0.53 -2.42
CA HIS A 174 10.27 0.32 -3.79
C HIS A 174 11.31 -0.23 -4.78
N LYS A 175 12.52 -0.58 -4.33
CA LYS A 175 13.62 -1.04 -5.18
C LYS A 175 13.22 -2.20 -6.11
N TYR A 176 12.50 -3.18 -5.60
CA TYR A 176 12.08 -4.34 -6.40
C TYR A 176 11.02 -3.97 -7.42
N VAL A 177 10.00 -3.21 -7.04
CA VAL A 177 8.96 -2.70 -7.94
C VAL A 177 9.60 -1.93 -9.09
N ASN A 178 10.48 -0.98 -8.77
CA ASN A 178 11.17 -0.15 -9.76
C ASN A 178 12.09 -0.96 -10.70
N ASN A 179 12.79 -1.97 -10.17
CA ASN A 179 13.67 -2.82 -10.97
C ASN A 179 12.88 -3.74 -11.92
N PHE A 180 11.73 -4.25 -11.50
CA PHE A 180 10.88 -5.05 -12.37
C PHE A 180 10.17 -4.16 -13.41
N ALA A 181 9.65 -3.00 -13.02
CA ALA A 181 8.99 -2.09 -13.94
C ALA A 181 9.89 -1.62 -15.10
N LYS A 182 11.20 -1.42 -14.85
CA LYS A 182 12.19 -1.07 -15.90
C LYS A 182 12.42 -2.19 -16.93
N LYS A 183 12.03 -3.42 -16.65
CA LYS A 183 12.23 -4.57 -17.55
C LYS A 183 10.98 -4.91 -18.37
N LEU A 184 9.87 -4.22 -18.13
CA LEU A 184 8.59 -4.39 -18.81
C LEU A 184 8.43 -3.43 -19.99
#